data_3bf5f65e0cea0cbe32070ded058e420c
#
_entry.id   3bf5f65e0cea0cbe32070ded058e420c
#
_cell.length_a   1.000
_cell.length_b   1.000
_cell.length_c   1.000
_cell.angle_alpha   90.00
_cell.angle_beta   90.00
_cell.angle_gamma   90.00
#
_symmetry.space_group_name_H-M   'P 1'
#
loop_
_entity.id
_entity.type
_entity.pdbx_description
1 polymer ?
#
loop_
_entity_poly.entity_id
_entity_poly.type
_entity_poly.pdbx_seq_one_letter_code
_entity_poly.pdbx_strand_id
1 'polypeptide(L)'
;MSFASVYPLYVAKAEKKGRSKAEVDEIIRWLTGYSQKALEAQLKKKTDFETFFAEAPQLNSSRALIKGVVCGVRVEDIKEPTMQEIRYLDKLIDELAKGKAMEKILRT
;
A
#
# COMPACT_ATOMS: atom_id res chain seq x y z
N MET A 1 7.75 2.16 13.22
CA MET A 1 7.42 0.86 12.63
C MET A 1 7.99 0.80 11.22
N SER A 2 8.69 -0.26 10.88
CA SER A 2 9.28 -0.37 9.55
C SER A 2 8.27 -0.92 8.54
N PHE A 3 8.39 -0.45 7.30
CA PHE A 3 7.61 -1.01 6.20
C PHE A 3 7.90 -2.51 6.05
N ALA A 4 9.17 -2.90 6.24
CA ALA A 4 9.58 -4.29 6.11
C ALA A 4 8.91 -5.23 7.13
N SER A 5 8.55 -4.72 8.31
CA SER A 5 7.87 -5.55 9.31
C SER A 5 6.39 -5.72 9.02
N VAL A 6 5.78 -4.80 8.28
CA VAL A 6 4.36 -4.84 7.93
C VAL A 6 4.12 -5.53 6.58
N TYR A 7 5.07 -5.42 5.65
CA TYR A 7 4.94 -6.00 4.32
C TYR A 7 4.56 -7.50 4.34
N PRO A 8 5.20 -8.36 5.17
CA PRO A 8 4.80 -9.76 5.21
C PRO A 8 3.35 -9.98 5.66
N LEU A 9 2.83 -9.05 6.48
CA LEU A 9 1.44 -9.13 6.92
C LEU A 9 0.48 -8.83 5.77
N TYR A 10 0.83 -7.89 4.89
CA TYR A 10 0.06 -7.61 3.69
C TYR A 10 0.04 -8.82 2.76
N VAL A 11 1.20 -9.43 2.55
CA VAL A 11 1.32 -10.61 1.69
C VAL A 11 0.49 -11.76 2.27
N ALA A 12 0.61 -12.01 3.58
CA ALA A 12 -0.13 -13.08 4.24
C ALA A 12 -1.65 -12.85 4.13
N LYS A 13 -2.10 -11.61 4.31
CA LYS A 13 -3.52 -11.27 4.20
C LYS A 13 -4.04 -11.55 2.79
N ALA A 14 -3.28 -11.19 1.78
CA ALA A 14 -3.66 -11.43 0.39
C ALA A 14 -3.68 -12.92 0.06
N GLU A 15 -2.63 -13.64 0.44
CA GLU A 15 -2.52 -15.07 0.15
C GLU A 15 -3.60 -15.89 0.83
N LYS A 16 -3.99 -15.49 2.04
CA LYS A 16 -5.08 -16.15 2.76
C LYS A 16 -6.40 -16.08 1.99
N LYS A 17 -6.56 -15.09 1.15
CA LYS A 17 -7.76 -14.90 0.34
C LYS A 17 -7.56 -15.30 -1.13
N GLY A 18 -6.51 -16.05 -1.42
CA GLY A 18 -6.23 -16.55 -2.77
C GLY A 18 -5.62 -15.54 -3.72
N ARG A 19 -5.12 -14.41 -3.20
CA ARG A 19 -4.41 -13.42 -4.01
C ARG A 19 -2.91 -13.65 -3.88
N SER A 20 -2.11 -12.99 -4.72
CA SER A 20 -0.68 -13.28 -4.81
C SER A 20 0.19 -12.15 -4.27
N LYS A 21 1.43 -12.47 -3.90
CA LYS A 21 2.45 -11.50 -3.55
C LYS A 21 2.68 -10.52 -4.70
N ALA A 22 2.65 -11.01 -5.95
CA ALA A 22 2.83 -10.16 -7.14
C ALA A 22 1.77 -9.06 -7.21
N GLU A 23 0.54 -9.37 -6.82
CA GLU A 23 -0.53 -8.37 -6.78
C GLU A 23 -0.30 -7.34 -5.69
N VAL A 24 0.18 -7.76 -4.51
CA VAL A 24 0.55 -6.84 -3.43
C VAL A 24 1.65 -5.90 -3.90
N ASP A 25 2.68 -6.44 -4.54
CA ASP A 25 3.80 -5.63 -5.04
C ASP A 25 3.34 -4.64 -6.10
N GLU A 26 2.43 -5.05 -6.98
CA GLU A 26 1.89 -4.17 -8.01
C GLU A 26 1.14 -2.99 -7.39
N ILE A 27 0.35 -3.24 -6.36
CA ILE A 27 -0.36 -2.18 -5.63
C ILE A 27 0.63 -1.19 -5.02
N ILE A 28 1.68 -1.69 -4.38
CA ILE A 28 2.69 -0.84 -3.75
C ILE A 28 3.43 0.00 -4.80
N ARG A 29 3.80 -0.62 -5.92
CA ARG A 29 4.48 0.10 -7.00
C ARG A 29 3.58 1.18 -7.60
N TRP A 30 2.30 0.89 -7.77
CA TRP A 30 1.33 1.86 -8.26
C TRP A 30 1.24 3.08 -7.34
N LEU A 31 1.16 2.82 -6.03
CA LEU A 31 0.98 3.88 -5.03
C LEU A 31 2.21 4.77 -4.92
N THR A 32 3.40 4.19 -4.97
CA THR A 32 4.65 4.86 -4.61
C THR A 32 5.54 5.23 -5.77
N GLY A 33 5.39 4.57 -6.91
CA GLY A 33 6.29 4.76 -8.05
C GLY A 33 7.61 4.00 -7.95
N TYR A 34 7.82 3.22 -6.89
CA TYR A 34 9.02 2.38 -6.81
C TYR A 34 9.00 1.33 -7.90
N SER A 35 10.17 1.01 -8.47
CA SER A 35 10.34 -0.18 -9.30
C SER A 35 10.37 -1.40 -8.37
N GLN A 36 10.21 -2.60 -8.94
CA GLN A 36 10.29 -3.82 -8.14
C GLN A 36 11.64 -3.92 -7.43
N LYS A 37 12.72 -3.59 -8.13
CA LYS A 37 14.07 -3.62 -7.56
C LYS A 37 14.22 -2.63 -6.41
N ALA A 38 13.70 -1.41 -6.58
CA ALA A 38 13.77 -0.38 -5.54
C ALA A 38 12.92 -0.76 -4.34
N LEU A 39 11.75 -1.37 -4.56
CA LEU A 39 10.90 -1.86 -3.49
C LEU A 39 11.65 -2.92 -2.66
N GLU A 40 12.29 -3.85 -3.32
CA GLU A 40 13.07 -4.90 -2.63
C GLU A 40 14.24 -4.31 -1.84
N ALA A 41 14.87 -3.25 -2.36
CA ALA A 41 15.93 -2.55 -1.64
C ALA A 41 15.41 -1.90 -0.36
N GLN A 42 14.21 -1.29 -0.41
CA GLN A 42 13.59 -0.70 0.77
C GLN A 42 13.30 -1.76 1.83
N LEU A 43 12.87 -2.95 1.42
CA LEU A 43 12.63 -4.06 2.33
C LEU A 43 13.92 -4.51 3.02
N LYS A 44 15.01 -4.60 2.27
CA LYS A 44 16.32 -4.98 2.82
C LYS A 44 16.85 -3.96 3.82
N LYS A 45 16.61 -2.68 3.58
CA LYS A 45 17.04 -1.60 4.48
C LYS A 45 16.19 -1.50 5.72
N LYS A 46 15.06 -2.20 5.77
CA LYS A 46 14.08 -2.11 6.86
C LYS A 46 13.63 -0.68 7.10
N THR A 47 13.42 0.07 6.01
CA THR A 47 13.02 1.46 6.02
C THR A 47 11.69 1.62 6.75
N ASP A 48 11.58 2.66 7.61
CA ASP A 48 10.31 2.95 8.27
C ASP A 48 9.31 3.56 7.27
N PHE A 49 8.02 3.61 7.66
CA PHE A 49 6.98 4.09 6.78
C PHE A 49 7.18 5.54 6.37
N GLU A 50 7.59 6.40 7.30
CA GLU A 50 7.80 7.82 7.00
C GLU A 50 8.86 7.99 5.91
N THR A 51 10.00 7.34 6.08
CA THR A 51 11.08 7.39 5.10
C THR A 51 10.68 6.72 3.79
N PHE A 52 9.97 5.59 3.88
CA PHE A 52 9.51 4.86 2.70
C PHE A 52 8.65 5.75 1.79
N PHE A 53 7.70 6.48 2.35
CA PHE A 53 6.87 7.38 1.57
C PHE A 53 7.60 8.67 1.18
N ALA A 54 8.50 9.17 2.05
CA ALA A 54 9.27 10.37 1.75
C ALA A 54 10.23 10.15 0.57
N GLU A 55 10.78 8.94 0.44
CA GLU A 55 11.69 8.58 -0.65
C GLU A 55 10.98 8.03 -1.88
N ALA A 56 9.66 7.90 -1.84
CA ALA A 56 8.90 7.36 -2.97
C ALA A 56 9.15 8.22 -4.21
N PRO A 57 9.54 7.60 -5.34
CA PRO A 57 9.88 8.37 -6.55
C PRO A 57 8.72 9.22 -7.06
N GLN A 58 7.50 8.67 -7.00
CA GLN A 58 6.33 9.39 -7.48
C GLN A 58 5.06 8.82 -6.85
N LEU A 59 4.62 9.43 -5.77
CA LEU A 59 3.33 9.06 -5.19
C LEU A 59 2.24 9.32 -6.21
N ASN A 60 1.37 8.33 -6.43
CA ASN A 60 0.34 8.41 -7.45
C ASN A 60 -0.71 9.46 -7.06
N SER A 61 -0.94 10.44 -7.94
CA SER A 61 -1.93 11.49 -7.67
C SER A 61 -3.35 10.95 -7.57
N SER A 62 -3.62 9.82 -8.24
CA SER A 62 -4.94 9.18 -8.18
C SER A 62 -5.21 8.54 -6.81
N ARG A 63 -4.24 8.49 -5.90
CA ARG A 63 -4.47 7.97 -4.56
C ARG A 63 -5.52 8.75 -3.79
N ALA A 64 -5.73 10.02 -4.16
CA ALA A 64 -6.79 10.84 -3.56
C ALA A 64 -8.19 10.28 -3.85
N LEU A 65 -8.34 9.42 -4.83
CA LEU A 65 -9.59 8.74 -5.15
C LEU A 65 -9.85 7.56 -4.21
N ILE A 66 -8.87 7.16 -3.41
CA ILE A 66 -9.03 6.09 -2.43
C ILE A 66 -9.85 6.63 -1.28
N LYS A 67 -11.04 6.06 -1.08
CA LYS A 67 -11.98 6.52 -0.06
C LYS A 67 -12.57 5.33 0.67
N GLY A 68 -13.17 5.60 1.81
CA GLY A 68 -13.86 4.59 2.57
C GLY A 68 -13.19 4.30 3.90
N VAL A 69 -13.64 3.24 4.55
CA VAL A 69 -13.21 2.89 5.91
C VAL A 69 -12.25 1.72 5.88
N VAL A 70 -11.17 1.82 6.62
CA VAL A 70 -10.28 0.71 6.91
C VAL A 70 -9.92 0.77 8.39
N CYS A 71 -10.01 -0.36 9.06
CA CYS A 71 -9.77 -0.45 10.52
C CYS A 71 -10.57 0.58 11.32
N GLY A 72 -11.81 0.84 10.89
CA GLY A 72 -12.71 1.76 11.58
C GLY A 72 -12.45 3.24 11.35
N VAL A 73 -11.53 3.58 10.45
CA VAL A 73 -11.16 4.98 10.16
C VAL A 73 -11.39 5.29 8.69
N ARG A 74 -11.97 6.44 8.40
CA ARG A 74 -12.12 6.93 7.03
C ARG A 74 -10.79 7.49 6.54
N VAL A 75 -10.27 6.94 5.44
CA VAL A 75 -8.95 7.35 4.92
C VAL A 75 -8.93 8.81 4.49
N GLU A 76 -10.03 9.32 3.94
CA GLU A 76 -10.13 10.71 3.50
C GLU A 76 -10.15 11.72 4.66
N ASP A 77 -10.42 11.26 5.89
CA ASP A 77 -10.50 12.13 7.06
C ASP A 77 -9.19 12.19 7.85
N ILE A 78 -8.18 11.44 7.46
CA ILE A 78 -6.90 11.40 8.16
C ILE A 78 -6.10 12.65 7.79
N LYS A 79 -5.67 13.42 8.79
CA LYS A 79 -4.98 14.70 8.57
C LYS A 79 -3.46 14.60 8.56
N GLU A 80 -2.90 13.62 9.27
CA GLU A 80 -1.45 13.43 9.31
C GLU A 80 -1.01 12.76 8.01
N PRO A 81 -0.10 13.39 7.21
CA PRO A 81 0.21 12.90 5.86
C PRO A 81 0.75 11.47 5.78
N THR A 82 1.70 11.13 6.64
CA THR A 82 2.28 9.78 6.61
C THR A 82 1.24 8.74 7.00
N MET A 83 0.44 9.03 8.03
CA MET A 83 -0.62 8.11 8.45
C MET A 83 -1.65 7.94 7.34
N GLN A 84 -2.00 9.01 6.62
CA GLN A 84 -2.93 8.92 5.51
C GLN A 84 -2.39 8.02 4.40
N GLU A 85 -1.10 8.13 4.08
CA GLU A 85 -0.48 7.27 3.06
C GLU A 85 -0.50 5.80 3.49
N ILE A 86 -0.21 5.53 4.77
CA ILE A 86 -0.28 4.17 5.31
C ILE A 86 -1.70 3.62 5.17
N ARG A 87 -2.71 4.42 5.49
CA ARG A 87 -4.10 3.99 5.43
C ARG A 87 -4.58 3.81 3.99
N TYR A 88 -4.07 4.60 3.05
CA TYR A 88 -4.34 4.34 1.63
C TYR A 88 -3.86 2.94 1.25
N LEU A 89 -2.64 2.60 1.64
CA LEU A 89 -2.08 1.28 1.35
C LEU A 89 -2.92 0.18 2.02
N ASP A 90 -3.25 0.35 3.31
CA ASP A 90 -4.10 -0.60 4.04
C ASP A 90 -5.42 -0.82 3.32
N LYS A 91 -6.05 0.25 2.83
CA LYS A 91 -7.33 0.17 2.13
C LYS A 91 -7.20 -0.61 0.82
N LEU A 92 -6.14 -0.37 0.05
CA LEU A 92 -5.91 -1.09 -1.20
C LEU A 92 -5.71 -2.58 -0.95
N ILE A 93 -4.93 -2.93 0.07
CA ILE A 93 -4.70 -4.33 0.42
C ILE A 93 -5.99 -4.97 0.93
N ASP A 94 -6.80 -4.24 1.68
CA ASP A 94 -8.09 -4.72 2.15
C ASP A 94 -9.02 -5.04 0.97
N GLU A 95 -9.04 -4.16 -0.04
CA GLU A 95 -9.85 -4.39 -1.24
C GLU A 95 -9.35 -5.62 -2.02
N LEU A 96 -8.04 -5.80 -2.07
CA LEU A 96 -7.44 -6.97 -2.71
C LEU A 96 -7.90 -8.25 -2.00
N ALA A 97 -7.83 -8.26 -0.66
CA ALA A 97 -8.23 -9.41 0.15
C ALA A 97 -9.73 -9.71 0.02
N LYS A 98 -10.54 -8.70 -0.27
CA LYS A 98 -11.98 -8.87 -0.46
C LYS A 98 -12.36 -9.35 -1.87
N GLY A 99 -11.37 -9.55 -2.73
CA GLY A 99 -11.60 -10.10 -4.06
C GLY A 99 -11.84 -9.08 -5.16
N LYS A 100 -11.58 -7.80 -4.88
CA LYS A 100 -11.76 -6.76 -5.89
C LYS A 100 -10.76 -6.93 -7.03
N ALA A 101 -11.18 -6.67 -8.26
CA ALA A 101 -10.29 -6.77 -9.42
C ALA A 101 -9.21 -5.69 -9.37
N MET A 102 -8.00 -6.04 -9.80
CA MET A 102 -6.86 -5.11 -9.78
C MET A 102 -7.18 -3.80 -10.49
N GLU A 103 -7.82 -3.86 -11.64
CA GLU A 103 -8.19 -2.66 -12.41
C GLU A 103 -9.10 -1.71 -11.67
N LYS A 104 -9.85 -2.22 -10.68
CA LYS A 104 -10.74 -1.41 -9.85
C LYS A 104 -10.05 -0.92 -8.59
N ILE A 105 -9.03 -1.65 -8.13
CA ILE A 105 -8.21 -1.25 -6.98
C ILE A 105 -7.32 -0.09 -7.39
N LEU A 106 -6.69 -0.21 -8.55
CA LEU A 106 -5.81 0.82 -9.10
C LEU A 106 -6.64 1.87 -9.84
N ARG A 107 -6.88 2.97 -9.20
CA ARG A 107 -7.83 4.01 -9.64
C ARG A 107 -7.19 4.99 -10.65
N THR A 108 -6.70 4.47 -11.72
CA THR A 108 -6.09 5.31 -12.77
C THR A 108 -6.95 5.36 -14.02
#